data_4e52600e21228d328cf4dc915faa43d8
#
_entry.id   4e52600e21228d328cf4dc915faa43d8
#
_cell.length_a   1.000
_cell.length_b   1.000
_cell.length_c   1.000
_cell.angle_alpha   90.00
_cell.angle_beta   90.00
_cell.angle_gamma   90.00
#
_symmetry.space_group_name_H-M   'P 1'
#
loop_
_entity.id
_entity.type
_entity.pdbx_description
1 polymer ?
#
loop_
_entity_poly.entity_id
_entity_poly.type
_entity_poly.pdbx_seq_one_letter_code
_entity_poly.pdbx_strand_id
1 'polypeptide(L)'
;MFHKRKIDMIDFQILSILQKDATLPVKDIAKKVGLSNTPCWTRIQKLQELGVIKRKTAVLDPEKLGFNNRVFIFIRTNQHKKEWADKFKKYILNQRQVIGLYRISGTFDYLINVLAKDIGDFDQFYQNLIENIEIYDVSSSFVMEVMKENTEVPIQTLD
;
A
#
# COMPACT_ATOMS: atom_id res chain seq x y z
N MET A 1 16.09 -16.22 -20.22
CA MET A 1 16.71 -16.60 -18.93
C MET A 1 17.15 -15.31 -18.22
N PHE A 2 16.28 -14.71 -17.42
CA PHE A 2 16.62 -13.45 -16.74
C PHE A 2 17.52 -13.78 -15.55
N HIS A 3 18.77 -13.36 -15.61
CA HIS A 3 19.67 -13.37 -14.44
C HIS A 3 19.02 -12.50 -13.36
N LYS A 4 18.39 -13.13 -12.35
CA LYS A 4 18.03 -12.49 -11.09
C LYS A 4 19.33 -11.97 -10.46
N ARG A 5 19.72 -10.73 -10.79
CA ARG A 5 20.81 -10.07 -10.08
C ARG A 5 20.39 -9.93 -8.62
N LYS A 6 21.11 -10.61 -7.78
CA LYS A 6 20.91 -10.64 -6.32
C LYS A 6 21.09 -9.22 -5.79
N ILE A 7 20.14 -8.72 -5.02
CA ILE A 7 20.26 -7.50 -4.22
C ILE A 7 21.35 -7.78 -3.20
N ASP A 8 22.35 -6.90 -3.10
CA ASP A 8 23.48 -7.05 -2.17
C ASP A 8 23.30 -6.20 -0.89
N MET A 9 24.22 -6.33 0.06
CA MET A 9 24.16 -5.63 1.34
C MET A 9 24.14 -4.10 1.19
N ILE A 10 24.89 -3.55 0.23
CA ILE A 10 24.91 -2.11 -0.02
C ILE A 10 23.55 -1.66 -0.56
N ASP A 11 22.90 -2.47 -1.41
CA ASP A 11 21.54 -2.20 -1.90
C ASP A 11 20.54 -2.18 -0.73
N PHE A 12 20.66 -3.11 0.22
CA PHE A 12 19.82 -3.10 1.44
C PHE A 12 20.05 -1.86 2.30
N GLN A 13 21.31 -1.42 2.47
CA GLN A 13 21.61 -0.18 3.19
C GLN A 13 20.99 1.05 2.50
N ILE A 14 21.13 1.15 1.16
CA ILE A 14 20.48 2.21 0.37
C ILE A 14 18.96 2.18 0.56
N LEU A 15 18.33 1.01 0.46
CA LEU A 15 16.90 0.85 0.65
C LEU A 15 16.44 1.21 2.07
N SER A 16 17.21 0.83 3.09
CA SER A 16 16.94 1.18 4.49
C SER A 16 16.94 2.70 4.72
N ILE A 17 17.81 3.43 4.04
CA ILE A 17 17.85 4.90 4.11
C ILE A 17 16.64 5.49 3.36
N LEU A 18 16.43 5.05 2.11
CA LEU A 18 15.39 5.60 1.25
C LEU A 18 13.98 5.37 1.75
N GLN A 19 13.70 4.26 2.44
CA GLN A 19 12.37 4.01 2.98
C GLN A 19 12.03 4.88 4.19
N LYS A 20 13.05 5.42 4.88
CA LYS A 20 12.90 6.37 5.99
C LYS A 20 12.80 7.81 5.48
N ASP A 21 13.67 8.16 4.54
CA ASP A 21 13.69 9.50 3.94
C ASP A 21 14.12 9.44 2.47
N ALA A 22 13.13 9.49 1.58
CA ALA A 22 13.34 9.48 0.14
C ALA A 22 13.74 10.86 -0.45
N THR A 23 13.79 11.91 0.39
CA THR A 23 14.18 13.28 -0.03
C THR A 23 15.67 13.52 0.02
N LEU A 24 16.41 12.63 0.69
CA LEU A 24 17.85 12.76 0.82
C LEU A 24 18.56 12.82 -0.55
N PRO A 25 19.47 13.78 -0.74
CA PRO A 25 20.32 13.84 -1.93
C PRO A 25 21.17 12.57 -2.06
N VAL A 26 21.41 12.14 -3.31
CA VAL A 26 22.23 10.94 -3.59
C VAL A 26 23.60 11.01 -2.95
N LYS A 27 24.22 12.19 -2.90
CA LYS A 27 25.53 12.41 -2.26
C LYS A 27 25.54 12.03 -0.79
N ASP A 28 24.43 12.31 -0.08
CA ASP A 28 24.34 12.06 1.36
C ASP A 28 24.07 10.56 1.61
N ILE A 29 23.28 9.92 0.74
CA ILE A 29 23.11 8.46 0.75
C ILE A 29 24.43 7.76 0.47
N ALA A 30 25.15 8.18 -0.59
CA ALA A 30 26.44 7.62 -0.98
C ALA A 30 27.45 7.67 0.17
N LYS A 31 27.56 8.83 0.86
CA LYS A 31 28.41 8.98 2.03
C LYS A 31 28.06 7.97 3.15
N LYS A 32 26.78 7.75 3.41
CA LYS A 32 26.31 6.82 4.45
C LYS A 32 26.61 5.36 4.15
N VAL A 33 26.65 4.99 2.86
CA VAL A 33 26.91 3.58 2.43
C VAL A 33 28.33 3.36 1.92
N GLY A 34 29.24 4.35 2.10
CA GLY A 34 30.65 4.21 1.71
C GLY A 34 30.90 4.19 0.21
N LEU A 35 30.05 4.84 -0.59
CA LEU A 35 30.18 4.93 -2.05
C LEU A 35 30.45 6.36 -2.51
N SER A 36 30.96 6.50 -3.74
CA SER A 36 30.90 7.76 -4.48
C SER A 36 29.50 7.95 -5.12
N ASN A 37 29.21 9.18 -5.58
CA ASN A 37 27.87 9.55 -6.05
C ASN A 37 27.39 8.70 -7.23
N THR A 38 28.23 8.49 -8.25
CA THR A 38 27.84 7.78 -9.48
C THR A 38 27.47 6.31 -9.23
N PRO A 39 28.27 5.49 -8.53
CA PRO A 39 27.86 4.12 -8.19
C PRO A 39 26.60 4.06 -7.34
N CYS A 40 26.42 4.98 -6.38
CA CYS A 40 25.21 5.03 -5.56
C CYS A 40 23.97 5.35 -6.40
N TRP A 41 24.06 6.36 -7.26
CA TRP A 41 22.98 6.69 -8.20
C TRP A 41 22.63 5.53 -9.11
N THR A 42 23.63 4.87 -9.72
CA THR A 42 23.42 3.72 -10.61
C THR A 42 22.71 2.57 -9.88
N ARG A 43 23.04 2.31 -8.60
CA ARG A 43 22.34 1.31 -7.79
C ARG A 43 20.88 1.68 -7.54
N ILE A 44 20.60 2.93 -7.20
CA ILE A 44 19.22 3.42 -7.00
C ILE A 44 18.39 3.27 -8.27
N GLN A 45 18.92 3.68 -9.43
CA GLN A 45 18.24 3.52 -10.71
C GLN A 45 17.92 2.04 -10.99
N LYS A 46 18.89 1.17 -10.79
CA LYS A 46 18.71 -0.26 -10.97
C LYS A 46 17.65 -0.86 -10.03
N LEU A 47 17.58 -0.42 -8.78
CA LEU A 47 16.55 -0.86 -7.83
C LEU A 47 15.17 -0.40 -8.26
N GLN A 48 15.05 0.77 -8.90
CA GLN A 48 13.80 1.25 -9.53
C GLN A 48 13.44 0.40 -10.76
N GLU A 49 14.38 0.15 -11.67
CA GLU A 49 14.18 -0.69 -12.87
C GLU A 49 13.76 -2.13 -12.51
N LEU A 50 14.33 -2.68 -11.43
CA LEU A 50 13.95 -3.99 -10.89
C LEU A 50 12.58 -3.99 -10.19
N GLY A 51 11.95 -2.82 -10.00
CA GLY A 51 10.67 -2.67 -9.31
C GLY A 51 10.75 -2.88 -7.79
N VAL A 52 11.96 -2.94 -7.21
CA VAL A 52 12.16 -3.00 -5.75
C VAL A 52 11.71 -1.69 -5.12
N ILE A 53 12.11 -0.57 -5.72
CA ILE A 53 11.57 0.76 -5.40
C ILE A 53 10.38 0.99 -6.35
N LYS A 54 9.17 0.82 -5.86
CA LYS A 54 7.95 0.98 -6.67
C LYS A 54 7.69 2.42 -7.06
N ARG A 55 7.87 3.35 -6.10
CA ARG A 55 7.65 4.79 -6.27
C ARG A 55 8.22 5.57 -5.09
N LYS A 56 8.43 6.88 -5.28
CA LYS A 56 8.66 7.84 -4.22
C LYS A 56 7.39 8.66 -4.06
N THR A 57 6.89 8.80 -2.85
CA THR A 57 5.65 9.54 -2.57
C THR A 57 5.72 10.23 -1.22
N ALA A 58 4.96 11.30 -1.05
CA ALA A 58 4.72 11.87 0.26
C ALA A 58 3.66 11.04 0.98
N VAL A 59 3.84 10.81 2.27
CA VAL A 59 2.83 10.24 3.16
C VAL A 59 2.05 11.39 3.75
N LEU A 60 0.74 11.40 3.55
CA LEU A 60 -0.15 12.45 4.04
C LEU A 60 -0.90 11.97 5.27
N ASP A 61 -1.16 12.89 6.18
CA ASP A 61 -2.01 12.67 7.34
C ASP A 61 -3.48 12.83 6.91
N PRO A 62 -4.28 11.74 6.90
CA PRO A 62 -5.66 11.80 6.42
C PRO A 62 -6.55 12.66 7.34
N GLU A 63 -6.32 12.66 8.64
CA GLU A 63 -7.13 13.43 9.59
C GLU A 63 -7.00 14.93 9.36
N LYS A 64 -5.78 15.41 9.09
CA LYS A 64 -5.52 16.82 8.73
C LYS A 64 -6.14 17.25 7.40
N LEU A 65 -6.52 16.26 6.58
CA LEU A 65 -7.23 16.47 5.31
C LEU A 65 -8.74 16.23 5.44
N GLY A 66 -9.23 16.03 6.67
CA GLY A 66 -10.66 15.88 6.96
C GLY A 66 -11.20 14.45 6.80
N PHE A 67 -10.34 13.45 6.63
CA PHE A 67 -10.75 12.05 6.63
C PHE A 67 -10.58 11.47 8.04
N ASN A 68 -11.61 11.65 8.87
CA ASN A 68 -11.55 11.30 10.29
C ASN A 68 -11.90 9.84 10.58
N ASN A 69 -12.39 9.11 9.59
CA ASN A 69 -12.78 7.71 9.75
C ASN A 69 -12.01 6.82 8.79
N ARG A 70 -11.32 5.84 9.35
CA ARG A 70 -10.78 4.70 8.60
C ARG A 70 -11.66 3.50 8.88
N VAL A 71 -12.10 2.82 7.83
CA VAL A 71 -13.00 1.67 7.93
C VAL A 71 -12.42 0.49 7.18
N PHE A 72 -12.35 -0.66 7.84
CA PHE A 72 -12.07 -1.93 7.19
C PHE A 72 -13.39 -2.64 6.89
N ILE A 73 -13.62 -2.95 5.61
CA ILE A 73 -14.79 -3.68 5.15
C ILE A 73 -14.34 -5.07 4.73
N PHE A 74 -14.91 -6.07 5.37
CA PHE A 74 -14.69 -7.47 5.08
C PHE A 74 -15.82 -7.97 4.21
N ILE A 75 -15.50 -8.53 3.07
CA ILE A 75 -16.46 -9.05 2.09
C ILE A 75 -16.34 -10.56 2.01
N ARG A 76 -17.49 -11.23 2.08
CA ARG A 76 -17.62 -12.64 1.74
C ARG A 76 -18.50 -12.79 0.51
N THR A 77 -18.09 -13.62 -0.43
CA THR A 77 -18.84 -13.88 -1.66
C THR A 77 -19.17 -15.36 -1.80
N ASN A 78 -20.33 -15.66 -2.35
CA ASN A 78 -20.69 -17.00 -2.83
C ASN A 78 -20.50 -17.12 -4.35
N GLN A 79 -19.98 -16.07 -4.99
CA GLN A 79 -19.76 -15.99 -6.41
C GLN A 79 -18.30 -16.32 -6.73
N HIS A 80 -18.05 -17.48 -7.34
CA HIS A 80 -16.70 -17.92 -7.72
C HIS A 80 -16.40 -17.69 -9.21
N LYS A 81 -17.28 -16.98 -9.92
CA LYS A 81 -17.10 -16.67 -11.34
C LYS A 81 -16.14 -15.50 -11.52
N LYS A 82 -15.29 -15.62 -12.55
CA LYS A 82 -14.31 -14.59 -12.88
C LYS A 82 -14.98 -13.24 -13.20
N GLU A 83 -16.12 -13.27 -13.87
CA GLU A 83 -16.87 -12.08 -14.26
C GLU A 83 -17.28 -11.24 -13.04
N TRP A 84 -17.72 -11.90 -11.97
CA TRP A 84 -18.04 -11.21 -10.71
C TRP A 84 -16.79 -10.57 -10.10
N ALA A 85 -15.71 -11.32 -10.02
CA ALA A 85 -14.45 -10.84 -9.44
C ALA A 85 -13.87 -9.64 -10.21
N ASP A 86 -13.94 -9.65 -11.54
CA ASP A 86 -13.48 -8.57 -12.40
C ASP A 86 -14.39 -7.34 -12.24
N LYS A 87 -15.73 -7.52 -12.18
CA LYS A 87 -16.70 -6.44 -11.91
C LYS A 87 -16.45 -5.81 -10.57
N PHE A 88 -16.34 -6.61 -9.51
CA PHE A 88 -16.05 -6.17 -8.15
C PHE A 88 -14.75 -5.36 -8.09
N LYS A 89 -13.66 -5.94 -8.59
CA LYS A 89 -12.35 -5.27 -8.63
C LYS A 89 -12.40 -3.94 -9.36
N LYS A 90 -13.01 -3.91 -10.55
CA LYS A 90 -13.15 -2.69 -11.36
C LYS A 90 -13.96 -1.63 -10.62
N TYR A 91 -15.06 -2.02 -9.97
CA TYR A 91 -15.89 -1.09 -9.19
C TYR A 91 -15.08 -0.48 -8.03
N ILE A 92 -14.46 -1.32 -7.21
CA ILE A 92 -13.71 -0.87 -6.02
C ILE A 92 -12.52 0.00 -6.40
N LEU A 93 -11.75 -0.35 -7.43
CA LEU A 93 -10.58 0.44 -7.85
C LEU A 93 -10.94 1.83 -8.38
N ASN A 94 -12.17 2.08 -8.76
CA ASN A 94 -12.66 3.39 -9.19
C ASN A 94 -13.15 4.27 -8.01
N GLN A 95 -13.23 3.73 -6.80
CA GLN A 95 -13.66 4.50 -5.62
C GLN A 95 -12.48 5.25 -5.00
N ARG A 96 -12.54 6.58 -4.99
CA ARG A 96 -11.44 7.43 -4.47
C ARG A 96 -11.18 7.26 -2.97
N GLN A 97 -12.22 6.90 -2.22
CA GLN A 97 -12.14 6.66 -0.78
C GLN A 97 -11.40 5.35 -0.44
N VAL A 98 -11.27 4.44 -1.41
CA VAL A 98 -10.58 3.17 -1.22
C VAL A 98 -9.07 3.35 -1.36
N ILE A 99 -8.35 3.14 -0.27
CA ILE A 99 -6.88 3.21 -0.22
C ILE A 99 -6.22 1.82 -0.22
N GLY A 100 -7.00 0.75 -0.04
CA GLY A 100 -6.51 -0.63 -0.11
C GLY A 100 -7.60 -1.61 -0.48
N LEU A 101 -7.25 -2.57 -1.34
CA LEU A 101 -8.08 -3.73 -1.68
C LEU A 101 -7.21 -4.97 -1.67
N TYR A 102 -7.59 -5.94 -0.85
CA TYR A 102 -6.85 -7.17 -0.64
C TYR A 102 -7.77 -8.37 -0.84
N ARG A 103 -7.28 -9.38 -1.55
CA ARG A 103 -7.86 -10.71 -1.48
C ARG A 103 -7.22 -11.43 -0.31
N ILE A 104 -8.03 -11.94 0.58
CA ILE A 104 -7.58 -12.60 1.82
C ILE A 104 -8.03 -14.06 1.85
N SER A 105 -7.49 -14.82 2.77
CA SER A 105 -7.91 -16.20 3.06
C SER A 105 -8.51 -16.26 4.46
N GLY A 106 -9.48 -17.14 4.68
CA GLY A 106 -10.18 -17.32 5.95
C GLY A 106 -11.69 -17.17 5.80
N THR A 107 -12.35 -16.59 6.78
CA THR A 107 -13.81 -16.40 6.79
C THR A 107 -14.31 -15.45 5.72
N PHE A 108 -13.52 -14.43 5.39
CA PHE A 108 -13.83 -13.44 4.36
C PHE A 108 -12.86 -13.59 3.18
N ASP A 109 -13.32 -13.19 1.99
CA ASP A 109 -12.59 -13.31 0.73
C ASP A 109 -11.82 -12.04 0.37
N TYR A 110 -12.34 -10.86 0.78
CA TYR A 110 -11.72 -9.56 0.47
C TYR A 110 -11.75 -8.65 1.69
N LEU A 111 -10.74 -7.79 1.76
CA LEU A 111 -10.62 -6.70 2.70
C LEU A 111 -10.45 -5.39 1.92
N ILE A 112 -11.31 -4.42 2.21
CA ILE A 112 -11.23 -3.06 1.67
C ILE A 112 -10.84 -2.12 2.79
N ASN A 113 -9.89 -1.23 2.55
CA ASN A 113 -9.52 -0.14 3.45
C ASN A 113 -10.05 1.17 2.87
N VAL A 114 -10.96 1.82 3.58
CA VAL A 114 -11.68 3.03 3.16
C VAL A 114 -11.33 4.18 4.10
N LEU A 115 -11.14 5.37 3.52
CA LEU A 115 -11.11 6.63 4.26
C LEU A 115 -12.42 7.37 4.01
N ALA A 116 -13.08 7.81 5.08
CA ALA A 116 -14.30 8.58 5.04
C ALA A 116 -14.17 9.83 5.90
N LYS A 117 -14.85 10.92 5.51
CA LYS A 117 -14.84 12.17 6.27
C LYS A 117 -15.60 12.02 7.58
N ASP A 118 -16.77 11.42 7.50
CA ASP A 118 -17.67 11.18 8.61
C ASP A 118 -18.47 9.88 8.37
N ILE A 119 -19.39 9.57 9.28
CA ILE A 119 -20.25 8.38 9.20
C ILE A 119 -21.19 8.46 7.99
N GLY A 120 -21.70 9.66 7.65
CA GLY A 120 -22.58 9.84 6.50
C GLY A 120 -21.88 9.60 5.16
N ASP A 121 -20.63 10.08 5.02
CA ASP A 121 -19.79 9.82 3.84
C ASP A 121 -19.50 8.31 3.69
N PHE A 122 -19.27 7.62 4.82
CA PHE A 122 -19.11 6.16 4.81
C PHE A 122 -20.41 5.44 4.42
N ASP A 123 -21.54 5.83 5.00
CA ASP A 123 -22.83 5.21 4.70
C ASP A 123 -23.18 5.34 3.22
N GLN A 124 -22.98 6.51 2.63
CA GLN A 124 -23.17 6.70 1.19
C GLN A 124 -22.28 5.77 0.36
N PHE A 125 -21.00 5.62 0.73
CA PHE A 125 -20.11 4.66 0.07
C PHE A 125 -20.63 3.23 0.19
N TYR A 126 -21.09 2.85 1.39
CA TYR A 126 -21.59 1.51 1.68
C TYR A 126 -22.86 1.19 0.88
N GLN A 127 -23.82 2.11 0.84
CA GLN A 127 -25.06 1.95 0.05
C GLN A 127 -24.71 1.76 -1.44
N ASN A 128 -23.86 2.63 -1.98
CA ASN A 128 -23.41 2.50 -3.37
C ASN A 128 -22.72 1.16 -3.64
N LEU A 129 -21.96 0.64 -2.70
CA LEU A 129 -21.28 -0.65 -2.83
C LEU A 129 -22.29 -1.79 -2.97
N ILE A 130 -23.26 -1.89 -2.05
CA ILE A 130 -24.24 -2.99 -2.02
C ILE A 130 -25.26 -2.89 -3.16
N GLU A 131 -25.55 -1.70 -3.68
CA GLU A 131 -26.39 -1.51 -4.85
C GLU A 131 -25.72 -2.01 -6.16
N ASN A 132 -24.40 -1.85 -6.28
CA ASN A 132 -23.69 -2.15 -7.51
C ASN A 132 -23.05 -3.53 -7.56
N ILE A 133 -22.78 -4.12 -6.39
CA ILE A 133 -22.10 -5.41 -6.26
C ILE A 133 -22.95 -6.36 -5.42
N GLU A 134 -23.25 -7.52 -5.99
CA GLU A 134 -23.89 -8.61 -5.26
C GLU A 134 -22.89 -9.19 -4.24
N ILE A 135 -23.16 -8.99 -2.96
CA ILE A 135 -22.33 -9.41 -1.83
C ILE A 135 -23.14 -10.39 -0.99
N TYR A 136 -22.52 -11.52 -0.61
CA TYR A 136 -23.17 -12.52 0.24
C TYR A 136 -23.20 -12.06 1.70
N ASP A 137 -22.06 -11.57 2.20
CA ASP A 137 -21.92 -11.09 3.58
C ASP A 137 -20.89 -9.96 3.63
N VAL A 138 -21.18 -8.94 4.45
CA VAL A 138 -20.33 -7.77 4.61
C VAL A 138 -20.27 -7.36 6.08
N SER A 139 -19.06 -7.13 6.57
CA SER A 139 -18.82 -6.60 7.91
C SER A 139 -17.93 -5.37 7.83
N SER A 140 -18.29 -4.30 8.52
CA SER A 140 -17.53 -3.06 8.56
C SER A 140 -17.03 -2.80 9.97
N SER A 141 -15.73 -2.47 10.10
CA SER A 141 -15.08 -2.15 11.36
C SER A 141 -14.41 -0.79 11.28
N PHE A 142 -14.87 0.14 12.10
CA PHE A 142 -14.24 1.45 12.25
C PHE A 142 -12.97 1.32 13.08
N VAL A 143 -11.88 1.94 12.62
CA VAL A 143 -10.64 2.02 13.37
C VAL A 143 -10.83 3.06 14.48
N MET A 144 -10.75 2.62 15.72
CA MET A 144 -10.88 3.52 16.88
C MET A 144 -9.59 4.28 17.17
N GLU A 145 -8.44 3.63 16.91
CA GLU A 145 -7.11 4.19 17.12
C GLU A 145 -6.09 3.50 16.21
N VAL A 146 -5.20 4.28 15.61
CA VAL A 146 -4.05 3.75 14.87
C VAL A 146 -2.85 3.66 15.81
N MET A 147 -2.66 2.51 16.45
CA MET A 147 -1.55 2.29 17.39
C MET A 147 -0.18 2.25 16.70
N LYS A 148 -0.13 1.75 15.47
CA LYS A 148 1.07 1.70 14.65
C LYS A 148 0.70 1.64 13.18
N GLU A 149 1.24 2.56 12.40
CA GLU A 149 1.22 2.50 10.95
C GLU A 149 2.64 2.76 10.44
N ASN A 150 3.24 1.76 9.81
CA ASN A 150 4.56 1.86 9.25
C ASN A 150 4.57 1.27 7.85
N THR A 151 5.11 2.01 6.89
CA THR A 151 5.29 1.57 5.50
C THR A 151 6.66 0.94 5.27
N GLU A 152 7.54 0.95 6.28
CA GLU A 152 8.87 0.38 6.17
C GLU A 152 8.82 -1.15 6.10
N VAL A 153 9.46 -1.71 5.08
CA VAL A 153 9.70 -3.15 4.99
C VAL A 153 10.80 -3.52 6.00
N PRO A 154 10.64 -4.57 6.82
CA PRO A 154 11.64 -5.00 7.79
C PRO A 154 12.86 -5.60 7.08
N ILE A 155 13.71 -4.75 6.53
CA ILE A 155 14.93 -5.14 5.85
C ILE A 155 15.95 -5.44 6.94
N GLN A 156 16.51 -6.66 6.95
CA GLN A 156 17.68 -6.98 7.77
C GLN A 156 18.92 -6.34 7.14
N THR A 157 19.36 -5.21 7.69
CA THR A 157 20.74 -4.77 7.53
C THR A 157 21.55 -5.59 8.53
N LEU A 158 22.48 -6.42 8.06
CA LEU A 158 23.46 -7.01 8.97
C LEU A 158 24.29 -5.83 9.52
N ASP A 159 24.09 -5.53 10.80
CA ASP A 159 24.94 -4.61 11.56
C ASP A 159 26.34 -5.19 11.68
#